data_3acb6092b03df76d46d4138215d202d0
#
_entry.id   3acb6092b03df76d46d4138215d202d0
#
_cell.length_a   1.000
_cell.length_b   1.000
_cell.length_c   1.000
_cell.angle_alpha   90.00
_cell.angle_beta   90.00
_cell.angle_gamma   90.00
#
_symmetry.space_group_name_H-M   'P 1'
#
loop_
_entity.id
_entity.type
_entity.pdbx_description
1 polymer ?
#
loop_
_entity_poly.entity_id
_entity_poly.type
_entity_poly.pdbx_seq_one_letter_code
_entity_poly.pdbx_strand_id
1 'polypeptide(L)'
;MWVVYTTRLKNYYAISAMTELKRLNKFISETGFCSRREADKYIEQGRVSVNGYSPEMGVKVAATDVVLVDGKPLKATPKRVYIAYNKPVGITCTTESKIQSNIIRAVNYPTRIFPIGRLDRPSEGLIFLTNEGDIVNKILRAGNNHEKEYVVTVDKPLNRQFVTKMANGVPILDTVTKKCKVTQTAPKEFKIVLTQGLNRQIRRMCEYLGYEVVTLKRTRIMNVTLKGLKVGQWRHLSDTEMAQINDSISDSGKTQEHSLDANKQSENNMLSAPKKRDFQGENPRRFNKGEQSGERSTERNSSRNSDRSNANGERKNERSKAPYQKRSTTYVGKPKSIKENKSSQSKPSSGRTLSLKK
;
A
#
# COMPACT_ATOMS: atom_id res chain seq x y z
N MET A 1 18.56 -43.92 -39.71
CA MET A 1 18.51 -42.42 -39.62
C MET A 1 17.25 -41.89 -38.91
N TRP A 2 16.13 -42.54 -38.90
CA TRP A 2 14.87 -42.12 -38.26
C TRP A 2 14.82 -42.27 -36.74
N VAL A 3 15.52 -43.21 -36.13
CA VAL A 3 15.51 -43.47 -34.67
C VAL A 3 16.23 -42.38 -33.88
N VAL A 4 17.25 -41.74 -34.43
CA VAL A 4 18.01 -40.67 -33.76
C VAL A 4 17.22 -39.37 -33.70
N TYR A 5 16.36 -39.10 -34.71
CA TYR A 5 15.51 -37.88 -34.74
C TYR A 5 14.37 -37.94 -33.70
N THR A 6 13.76 -39.13 -33.51
CA THR A 6 12.68 -39.31 -32.54
C THR A 6 13.16 -39.22 -31.09
N THR A 7 14.37 -39.67 -30.80
CA THR A 7 14.97 -39.59 -29.46
C THR A 7 15.36 -38.13 -29.11
N ARG A 8 15.84 -37.39 -30.10
CA ARG A 8 16.19 -35.96 -29.91
C ARG A 8 14.97 -35.07 -29.70
N LEU A 9 13.87 -35.35 -30.38
CA LEU A 9 12.58 -34.68 -30.19
C LEU A 9 11.93 -35.01 -28.83
N LYS A 10 11.99 -36.30 -28.41
CA LYS A 10 11.48 -36.69 -27.07
C LYS A 10 12.27 -36.08 -25.95
N ASN A 11 13.59 -35.95 -26.05
CA ASN A 11 14.42 -35.23 -25.08
C ASN A 11 14.14 -33.70 -25.08
N TYR A 12 13.87 -33.11 -26.24
CA TYR A 12 13.50 -31.67 -26.34
C TYR A 12 12.15 -31.40 -25.64
N TYR A 13 11.16 -32.28 -25.84
CA TYR A 13 9.87 -32.19 -25.15
C TYR A 13 9.97 -32.54 -23.65
N ALA A 14 10.86 -33.45 -23.25
CA ALA A 14 11.07 -33.78 -21.84
C ALA A 14 11.81 -32.68 -21.08
N ILE A 15 12.75 -31.93 -21.69
CA ILE A 15 13.42 -30.78 -21.12
C ILE A 15 12.45 -29.57 -21.05
N SER A 16 11.55 -29.42 -22.03
CA SER A 16 10.50 -28.38 -22.02
C SER A 16 9.45 -28.60 -20.92
N ALA A 17 9.24 -29.86 -20.49
CA ALA A 17 8.25 -30.18 -19.44
C ALA A 17 8.70 -29.85 -18.02
N MET A 18 9.99 -29.55 -17.79
CA MET A 18 10.53 -29.13 -16.48
C MET A 18 10.81 -27.62 -16.37
N THR A 19 10.56 -26.82 -17.41
CA THR A 19 10.84 -25.39 -17.39
C THR A 19 9.60 -24.65 -16.86
N GLU A 20 9.70 -24.03 -15.69
CA GLU A 20 8.64 -23.18 -15.12
C GLU A 20 8.27 -22.07 -16.09
N LEU A 21 7.07 -22.16 -16.70
CA LEU A 21 6.55 -21.17 -17.63
C LEU A 21 6.11 -19.92 -16.86
N LYS A 22 6.63 -18.76 -17.25
CA LYS A 22 6.30 -17.45 -16.67
C LYS A 22 5.48 -16.63 -17.65
N ARG A 23 4.52 -15.83 -17.15
CA ARG A 23 3.84 -14.83 -17.99
C ARG A 23 4.86 -13.88 -18.58
N LEU A 24 4.77 -13.59 -19.86
CA LEU A 24 5.71 -12.73 -20.59
C LEU A 24 5.91 -11.35 -19.94
N ASN A 25 4.84 -10.69 -19.48
CA ASN A 25 4.95 -9.41 -18.77
C ASN A 25 5.72 -9.53 -17.44
N LYS A 26 5.59 -10.67 -16.73
CA LYS A 26 6.36 -10.96 -15.52
C LYS A 26 7.83 -11.17 -15.88
N PHE A 27 8.12 -11.95 -16.90
CA PHE A 27 9.47 -12.23 -17.40
C PHE A 27 10.20 -10.91 -17.74
N ILE A 28 9.60 -10.03 -18.57
CA ILE A 28 10.15 -8.71 -18.92
C ILE A 28 10.40 -7.86 -17.68
N SER A 29 9.43 -7.83 -16.74
CA SER A 29 9.55 -7.03 -15.53
C SER A 29 10.64 -7.52 -14.56
N GLU A 30 10.92 -8.82 -14.50
CA GLU A 30 11.96 -9.43 -13.66
C GLU A 30 13.39 -9.05 -14.13
N THR A 31 13.59 -8.75 -15.41
CA THR A 31 14.87 -8.22 -15.92
C THR A 31 15.15 -6.78 -15.48
N GLY A 32 14.17 -6.11 -14.85
CA GLY A 32 14.27 -4.72 -14.45
C GLY A 32 14.00 -3.71 -15.56
N PHE A 33 13.62 -4.17 -16.77
CA PHE A 33 13.35 -3.30 -17.92
C PHE A 33 12.21 -2.32 -17.66
N CYS A 34 11.04 -2.84 -17.24
CA CYS A 34 9.86 -2.00 -16.96
C CYS A 34 8.92 -2.66 -15.93
N SER A 35 7.79 -2.04 -15.60
CA SER A 35 6.74 -2.66 -14.80
C SER A 35 5.92 -3.66 -15.64
N ARG A 36 5.21 -4.61 -14.98
CA ARG A 36 4.31 -5.55 -15.69
C ARG A 36 3.28 -4.85 -16.55
N ARG A 37 2.67 -3.75 -16.05
CA ARG A 37 1.70 -2.95 -16.81
C ARG A 37 2.31 -2.22 -18.01
N GLU A 38 3.55 -1.79 -17.90
CA GLU A 38 4.30 -1.22 -19.03
C GLU A 38 4.68 -2.30 -20.03
N ALA A 39 5.09 -3.50 -19.55
CA ALA A 39 5.34 -4.64 -20.40
C ALA A 39 4.08 -5.05 -21.20
N ASP A 40 2.90 -5.05 -20.56
CA ASP A 40 1.65 -5.30 -21.25
C ASP A 40 1.41 -4.29 -22.40
N LYS A 41 1.70 -3.01 -22.17
CA LYS A 41 1.59 -1.98 -23.22
C LYS A 41 2.60 -2.20 -24.38
N TYR A 42 3.82 -2.63 -24.06
CA TYR A 42 4.80 -2.98 -25.12
C TYR A 42 4.32 -4.17 -25.96
N ILE A 43 3.69 -5.16 -25.32
CA ILE A 43 3.11 -6.34 -26.02
C ILE A 43 1.93 -5.89 -26.92
N GLU A 44 0.98 -5.12 -26.37
CA GLU A 44 -0.17 -4.58 -27.11
C GLU A 44 0.25 -3.73 -28.32
N GLN A 45 1.36 -3.01 -28.21
CA GLN A 45 1.91 -2.17 -29.29
C GLN A 45 2.73 -2.96 -30.32
N GLY A 46 2.83 -4.30 -30.21
CA GLY A 46 3.62 -5.14 -31.12
C GLY A 46 5.14 -4.92 -31.02
N ARG A 47 5.63 -4.33 -29.91
CA ARG A 47 7.05 -3.98 -29.66
C ARG A 47 7.85 -5.11 -29.00
N VAL A 48 7.22 -6.26 -28.74
CA VAL A 48 7.84 -7.43 -28.13
C VAL A 48 7.83 -8.57 -29.15
N SER A 49 8.91 -9.32 -29.25
CA SER A 49 8.95 -10.58 -29.96
C SER A 49 9.47 -11.71 -29.08
N VAL A 50 8.96 -12.91 -29.27
CA VAL A 50 9.37 -14.15 -28.61
C VAL A 50 9.77 -15.15 -29.68
N ASN A 51 11.01 -15.57 -29.72
CA ASN A 51 11.56 -16.49 -30.75
C ASN A 51 11.27 -16.01 -32.19
N GLY A 52 11.24 -14.68 -32.41
CA GLY A 52 10.98 -14.07 -33.70
C GLY A 52 9.50 -13.81 -34.03
N TYR A 53 8.56 -14.24 -33.20
CA TYR A 53 7.12 -14.06 -33.42
C TYR A 53 6.54 -13.00 -32.49
N SER A 54 5.49 -12.28 -32.95
CA SER A 54 4.74 -11.34 -32.11
C SER A 54 3.84 -12.11 -31.14
N PRO A 55 4.02 -11.94 -29.80
CA PRO A 55 3.21 -12.67 -28.83
C PRO A 55 1.85 -12.03 -28.60
N GLU A 56 0.84 -12.83 -28.26
CA GLU A 56 -0.43 -12.37 -27.76
C GLU A 56 -0.35 -12.00 -26.27
N MET A 57 -1.36 -11.24 -25.78
CA MET A 57 -1.52 -10.91 -24.37
C MET A 57 -1.69 -12.19 -23.51
N GLY A 58 -0.96 -12.25 -22.39
CA GLY A 58 -1.06 -13.38 -21.45
C GLY A 58 -0.20 -14.60 -21.80
N VAL A 59 0.52 -14.60 -22.91
CA VAL A 59 1.48 -15.66 -23.29
C VAL A 59 2.46 -15.93 -22.16
N LYS A 60 2.81 -17.20 -22.00
CA LYS A 60 3.83 -17.68 -21.08
C LYS A 60 5.08 -18.05 -21.86
N VAL A 61 6.24 -17.74 -21.28
CA VAL A 61 7.56 -18.03 -21.84
C VAL A 61 8.40 -18.87 -20.88
N ALA A 62 9.27 -19.68 -21.44
CA ALA A 62 10.31 -20.42 -20.73
C ALA A 62 11.56 -19.54 -20.52
N ALA A 63 12.44 -19.94 -19.61
CA ALA A 63 13.72 -19.26 -19.40
C ALA A 63 14.66 -19.34 -20.62
N THR A 64 14.43 -20.31 -21.50
CA THR A 64 15.19 -20.54 -22.75
C THR A 64 14.71 -19.73 -23.94
N ASP A 65 13.53 -19.08 -23.83
CA ASP A 65 12.96 -18.30 -24.93
C ASP A 65 13.71 -16.99 -25.13
N VAL A 66 13.94 -16.63 -26.40
CA VAL A 66 14.57 -15.37 -26.78
C VAL A 66 13.51 -14.28 -26.84
N VAL A 67 13.52 -13.39 -25.85
CA VAL A 67 12.59 -12.25 -25.76
C VAL A 67 13.31 -10.97 -26.14
N LEU A 68 12.79 -10.27 -27.16
CA LEU A 68 13.28 -8.97 -27.58
C LEU A 68 12.22 -7.91 -27.32
N VAL A 69 12.67 -6.71 -26.92
CA VAL A 69 11.83 -5.50 -26.81
C VAL A 69 12.45 -4.44 -27.70
N ASP A 70 11.68 -3.87 -28.63
CA ASP A 70 12.17 -2.95 -29.67
C ASP A 70 13.37 -3.53 -30.45
N GLY A 71 13.34 -4.83 -30.74
CA GLY A 71 14.42 -5.55 -31.43
C GLY A 71 15.68 -5.79 -30.60
N LYS A 72 15.71 -5.39 -29.32
CA LYS A 72 16.87 -5.55 -28.45
C LYS A 72 16.65 -6.62 -27.39
N PRO A 73 17.67 -7.45 -27.10
CA PRO A 73 17.58 -8.47 -26.06
C PRO A 73 17.47 -7.84 -24.66
N LEU A 74 16.72 -8.49 -23.79
CA LEU A 74 16.62 -8.11 -22.40
C LEU A 74 17.93 -8.40 -21.65
N LYS A 75 18.27 -7.56 -20.70
CA LYS A 75 19.41 -7.79 -19.81
C LYS A 75 19.14 -9.00 -18.91
N ALA A 76 20.20 -9.63 -18.43
CA ALA A 76 20.08 -10.68 -17.41
C ALA A 76 19.34 -10.17 -16.16
N THR A 77 18.56 -11.05 -15.56
CA THR A 77 17.83 -10.72 -14.30
C THR A 77 18.82 -10.32 -13.21
N PRO A 78 18.69 -9.13 -12.61
CA PRO A 78 19.59 -8.66 -11.59
C PRO A 78 19.51 -9.51 -10.31
N LYS A 79 20.57 -9.50 -9.51
CA LYS A 79 20.56 -10.13 -8.19
C LYS A 79 19.38 -9.64 -7.37
N ARG A 80 18.78 -10.53 -6.59
CA ARG A 80 17.69 -10.16 -5.68
C ARG A 80 18.17 -9.19 -4.61
N VAL A 81 17.35 -8.19 -4.34
CA VAL A 81 17.65 -7.11 -3.39
C VAL A 81 16.49 -6.95 -2.42
N TYR A 82 16.82 -6.85 -1.14
CA TYR A 82 15.88 -6.60 -0.07
C TYR A 82 16.39 -5.46 0.80
N ILE A 83 15.62 -4.41 0.91
CA ILE A 83 15.98 -3.15 1.55
C ILE A 83 15.00 -2.84 2.68
N ALA A 84 15.52 -2.50 3.86
CA ALA A 84 14.80 -1.81 4.92
C ALA A 84 15.02 -0.31 4.76
N TYR A 85 13.97 0.47 4.64
CA TYR A 85 14.00 1.92 4.53
C TYR A 85 13.19 2.56 5.65
N ASN A 86 13.77 3.54 6.33
CA ASN A 86 13.05 4.36 7.30
C ASN A 86 12.47 5.57 6.58
N LYS A 87 11.26 5.41 6.05
CA LYS A 87 10.56 6.40 5.23
C LYS A 87 10.23 7.66 6.04
N PRO A 88 10.64 8.86 5.64
CA PRO A 88 10.19 10.10 6.26
C PRO A 88 8.74 10.43 5.89
N VAL A 89 8.12 11.33 6.64
CA VAL A 89 6.87 11.99 6.27
C VAL A 89 7.04 12.73 4.94
N GLY A 90 5.97 12.86 4.16
CA GLY A 90 5.97 13.58 2.88
C GLY A 90 6.31 12.74 1.65
N ILE A 91 6.89 11.55 1.82
CA ILE A 91 7.20 10.62 0.72
C ILE A 91 6.01 9.72 0.42
N THR A 92 5.63 9.63 -0.86
CA THR A 92 4.55 8.78 -1.37
C THR A 92 5.09 7.41 -1.79
N CYS A 93 4.48 6.32 -1.29
CA CYS A 93 4.84 4.94 -1.66
C CYS A 93 4.26 4.58 -3.04
N THR A 94 4.87 5.10 -4.09
CA THR A 94 4.54 4.81 -5.50
C THR A 94 5.80 4.69 -6.34
N THR A 95 5.70 3.95 -7.45
CA THR A 95 6.74 3.86 -8.49
C THR A 95 6.48 4.83 -9.64
N GLU A 96 5.46 5.66 -9.56
CA GLU A 96 5.07 6.62 -10.58
C GLU A 96 6.09 7.77 -10.68
N SER A 97 6.72 7.91 -11.83
CA SER A 97 7.78 8.91 -12.07
C SER A 97 7.28 10.35 -12.06
N LYS A 98 6.00 10.58 -12.39
CA LYS A 98 5.38 11.92 -12.37
C LYS A 98 5.32 12.53 -10.96
N ILE A 99 5.25 11.69 -9.92
CA ILE A 99 5.24 12.14 -8.53
C ILE A 99 6.67 12.36 -8.06
N GLN A 100 7.09 13.62 -7.90
CA GLN A 100 8.46 13.96 -7.51
C GLN A 100 8.85 13.40 -6.14
N SER A 101 7.94 13.46 -5.16
CA SER A 101 8.13 12.93 -3.80
C SER A 101 7.85 11.43 -3.69
N ASN A 102 8.20 10.63 -4.71
CA ASN A 102 8.00 9.18 -4.66
C ASN A 102 9.16 8.46 -3.94
N ILE A 103 8.85 7.27 -3.40
CA ILE A 103 9.78 6.46 -2.61
C ILE A 103 10.99 5.97 -3.41
N ILE A 104 10.86 5.76 -4.72
CA ILE A 104 11.96 5.27 -5.58
C ILE A 104 13.03 6.34 -5.69
N ARG A 105 12.64 7.60 -5.91
CA ARG A 105 13.58 8.73 -5.92
C ARG A 105 14.21 8.97 -4.55
N ALA A 106 13.42 8.84 -3.47
CA ALA A 106 13.92 9.02 -2.11
C ALA A 106 14.98 7.99 -1.71
N VAL A 107 14.86 6.74 -2.16
CA VAL A 107 15.83 5.67 -1.90
C VAL A 107 17.02 5.74 -2.86
N ASN A 108 16.81 6.19 -4.11
CA ASN A 108 17.81 6.33 -5.17
C ASN A 108 18.72 5.10 -5.35
N TYR A 109 18.10 3.92 -5.47
CA TYR A 109 18.83 2.66 -5.65
C TYR A 109 19.19 2.43 -7.12
N PRO A 110 20.39 1.86 -7.44
CA PRO A 110 20.89 1.75 -8.83
C PRO A 110 20.04 0.90 -9.77
N THR A 111 19.35 -0.11 -9.24
CA THR A 111 18.47 -0.98 -10.03
C THR A 111 17.02 -0.70 -9.70
N ARG A 112 16.12 -1.13 -10.59
CA ARG A 112 14.69 -0.98 -10.40
C ARG A 112 14.22 -1.77 -9.18
N ILE A 113 13.67 -1.08 -8.20
CA ILE A 113 13.04 -1.64 -7.00
C ILE A 113 11.62 -1.12 -6.85
N PHE A 114 10.85 -1.75 -5.96
CA PHE A 114 9.49 -1.31 -5.61
C PHE A 114 9.18 -1.66 -4.15
N PRO A 115 8.28 -0.92 -3.50
CA PRO A 115 7.97 -1.14 -2.09
C PRO A 115 7.10 -2.39 -1.87
N ILE A 116 7.35 -3.08 -0.76
CA ILE A 116 6.51 -4.16 -0.24
C ILE A 116 5.42 -3.54 0.63
N GLY A 117 4.26 -3.34 0.06
CA GLY A 117 3.14 -2.62 0.68
C GLY A 117 3.32 -1.11 0.64
N ARG A 118 2.56 -0.42 1.47
CA ARG A 118 2.53 1.04 1.49
C ARG A 118 2.51 1.59 2.91
N LEU A 119 3.04 2.79 3.06
CA LEU A 119 2.77 3.73 4.14
C LEU A 119 2.18 5.00 3.53
N ASP A 120 1.19 5.59 4.16
CA ASP A 120 0.61 6.86 3.73
C ASP A 120 1.65 7.97 3.70
N ARG A 121 1.42 9.00 2.90
CA ARG A 121 2.32 10.15 2.79
C ARG A 121 2.61 10.83 4.15
N PRO A 122 1.60 11.05 5.05
CA PRO A 122 1.82 11.62 6.38
C PRO A 122 2.26 10.60 7.44
N SER A 123 2.60 9.37 7.07
CA SER A 123 3.11 8.34 7.97
C SER A 123 4.59 8.11 7.73
N GLU A 124 5.34 7.72 8.76
CA GLU A 124 6.77 7.45 8.70
C GLU A 124 7.13 6.04 9.16
N GLY A 125 8.40 5.67 9.02
CA GLY A 125 8.95 4.46 9.59
C GLY A 125 9.27 3.37 8.58
N LEU A 126 9.39 2.15 9.08
CA LEU A 126 9.93 1.00 8.35
C LEU A 126 9.05 0.59 7.17
N ILE A 127 9.66 0.49 6.01
CA ILE A 127 9.09 -0.12 4.81
C ILE A 127 10.15 -0.93 4.08
N PHE A 128 9.77 -2.06 3.53
CA PHE A 128 10.65 -2.87 2.70
C PHE A 128 10.54 -2.48 1.22
N LEU A 129 11.65 -2.57 0.49
CA LEU A 129 11.68 -2.49 -0.97
C LEU A 129 12.46 -3.68 -1.53
N THR A 130 12.12 -4.11 -2.74
CA THR A 130 12.76 -5.24 -3.41
C THR A 130 12.65 -5.11 -4.93
N ASN A 131 13.45 -5.89 -5.67
CA ASN A 131 13.27 -6.15 -7.09
C ASN A 131 12.58 -7.51 -7.36
N GLU A 132 12.28 -8.31 -6.33
CA GLU A 132 11.62 -9.60 -6.44
C GLU A 132 10.12 -9.48 -6.17
N GLY A 133 9.30 -9.75 -7.20
CA GLY A 133 7.84 -9.59 -7.09
C GLY A 133 7.13 -10.69 -6.31
N ASP A 134 7.69 -11.89 -6.28
CA ASP A 134 7.01 -13.06 -5.72
C ASP A 134 6.95 -13.02 -4.18
N ILE A 135 7.97 -12.47 -3.52
CA ILE A 135 7.99 -12.32 -2.07
C ILE A 135 6.96 -11.30 -1.56
N VAL A 136 6.56 -10.33 -2.41
CA VAL A 136 5.64 -9.25 -2.00
C VAL A 136 4.31 -9.80 -1.52
N ASN A 137 3.70 -10.68 -2.31
CA ASN A 137 2.41 -11.28 -1.95
C ASN A 137 2.51 -12.18 -0.71
N LYS A 138 3.63 -12.90 -0.55
CA LYS A 138 3.88 -13.76 0.61
C LYS A 138 3.95 -12.95 1.90
N ILE A 139 4.63 -11.79 1.89
CA ILE A 139 4.74 -10.89 3.05
C ILE A 139 3.43 -10.13 3.33
N LEU A 140 2.66 -9.75 2.29
CA LEU A 140 1.50 -8.86 2.46
C LEU A 140 0.18 -9.57 2.75
N ARG A 141 0.04 -10.87 2.47
CA ARG A 141 -1.23 -11.58 2.70
C ARG A 141 -1.62 -11.55 4.18
N ALA A 142 -2.84 -11.09 4.44
CA ALA A 142 -3.38 -11.00 5.81
C ALA A 142 -3.59 -12.37 6.49
N GLY A 143 -3.72 -13.45 5.72
CA GLY A 143 -3.80 -14.83 6.21
C GLY A 143 -2.52 -15.32 6.89
N ASN A 144 -1.37 -14.74 6.57
CA ASN A 144 -0.07 -15.17 7.07
C ASN A 144 0.29 -14.58 8.45
N ASN A 145 -0.59 -13.79 9.05
CA ASN A 145 -0.42 -13.18 10.38
C ASN A 145 0.92 -12.43 10.60
N HIS A 146 1.51 -11.89 9.54
CA HIS A 146 2.77 -11.14 9.65
C HIS A 146 2.56 -9.83 10.40
N GLU A 147 3.12 -9.76 11.59
CA GLU A 147 2.98 -8.62 12.50
C GLU A 147 3.65 -7.35 11.98
N LYS A 148 2.97 -6.24 12.20
CA LYS A 148 3.50 -4.88 11.98
C LYS A 148 3.21 -4.05 13.22
N GLU A 149 4.25 -3.50 13.82
CA GLU A 149 4.16 -2.68 15.03
C GLU A 149 4.22 -1.20 14.65
N TYR A 150 3.37 -0.42 15.32
CA TYR A 150 3.30 1.02 15.13
C TYR A 150 3.28 1.74 16.47
N VAL A 151 3.91 2.91 16.51
CA VAL A 151 3.77 3.91 17.56
C VAL A 151 2.92 5.05 17.01
N VAL A 152 1.89 5.42 17.75
CA VAL A 152 0.85 6.34 17.30
C VAL A 152 0.63 7.41 18.35
N THR A 153 0.76 8.70 17.98
CA THR A 153 0.40 9.83 18.82
C THR A 153 -0.92 10.41 18.34
N VAL A 154 -1.80 10.74 19.27
CA VAL A 154 -3.13 11.32 19.02
C VAL A 154 -3.26 12.73 19.62
N ASP A 155 -4.30 13.46 19.20
CA ASP A 155 -4.58 14.85 19.55
C ASP A 155 -4.81 15.09 21.04
N LYS A 156 -5.45 14.14 21.74
CA LYS A 156 -5.87 14.28 23.13
C LYS A 156 -5.52 13.05 23.97
N PRO A 157 -5.51 13.16 25.32
CA PRO A 157 -5.22 12.04 26.20
C PRO A 157 -6.18 10.87 26.00
N LEU A 158 -5.61 9.65 26.03
CA LEU A 158 -6.35 8.41 25.88
C LEU A 158 -7.21 8.14 27.12
N ASN A 159 -8.48 7.80 26.93
CA ASN A 159 -9.35 7.40 28.02
C ASN A 159 -9.13 5.91 28.38
N ARG A 160 -9.62 5.48 29.55
CA ARG A 160 -9.47 4.11 30.04
C ARG A 160 -10.02 3.04 29.10
N GLN A 161 -11.06 3.37 28.33
CA GLN A 161 -11.73 2.43 27.42
C GLN A 161 -11.06 2.34 26.05
N PHE A 162 -10.21 3.31 25.67
CA PHE A 162 -9.61 3.38 24.35
C PHE A 162 -8.82 2.10 24.01
N VAL A 163 -7.91 1.68 24.91
CA VAL A 163 -7.07 0.50 24.67
C VAL A 163 -7.91 -0.75 24.46
N THR A 164 -8.91 -0.95 25.33
CA THR A 164 -9.81 -2.13 25.26
C THR A 164 -10.63 -2.13 23.96
N LYS A 165 -11.24 -0.99 23.60
CA LYS A 165 -12.04 -0.88 22.36
C LYS A 165 -11.16 -1.07 21.12
N MET A 166 -10.00 -0.43 21.08
CA MET A 166 -9.04 -0.53 19.98
C MET A 166 -8.54 -1.98 19.80
N ALA A 167 -8.26 -2.69 20.89
CA ALA A 167 -7.74 -4.06 20.88
C ALA A 167 -8.77 -5.12 20.46
N ASN A 168 -10.05 -4.92 20.80
CA ASN A 168 -11.12 -5.88 20.52
C ASN A 168 -11.65 -5.85 19.08
N GLY A 169 -11.25 -4.85 18.31
CA GLY A 169 -11.73 -4.62 16.96
C GLY A 169 -12.69 -3.45 16.86
N VAL A 170 -12.57 -2.70 15.78
CA VAL A 170 -13.30 -1.46 15.52
C VAL A 170 -14.00 -1.56 14.16
N PRO A 171 -15.29 -1.19 14.06
CA PRO A 171 -15.99 -1.13 12.79
C PRO A 171 -15.42 -0.04 11.88
N ILE A 172 -14.88 -0.44 10.74
CA ILE A 172 -14.38 0.46 9.69
C ILE A 172 -14.58 -0.20 8.32
N LEU A 173 -14.85 0.59 7.27
CA LEU A 173 -14.95 0.08 5.90
C LEU A 173 -15.86 -1.17 5.79
N ASP A 174 -17.06 -1.09 6.36
CA ASP A 174 -18.09 -2.14 6.35
C ASP A 174 -17.64 -3.51 6.91
N THR A 175 -16.57 -3.50 7.72
CA THR A 175 -16.06 -4.68 8.41
C THR A 175 -15.57 -4.34 9.81
N VAL A 176 -15.41 -5.36 10.66
CA VAL A 176 -14.78 -5.20 11.98
C VAL A 176 -13.31 -5.62 11.87
N THR A 177 -12.40 -4.78 12.36
CA THR A 177 -10.97 -5.11 12.36
C THR A 177 -10.68 -6.33 13.23
N LYS A 178 -9.64 -7.09 12.87
CA LYS A 178 -9.16 -8.20 13.70
C LYS A 178 -8.71 -7.68 15.08
N LYS A 179 -8.89 -8.50 16.11
CA LYS A 179 -8.32 -8.24 17.44
C LYS A 179 -6.81 -8.02 17.33
N CYS A 180 -6.27 -7.10 18.12
CA CYS A 180 -4.86 -6.73 18.04
C CYS A 180 -4.30 -6.35 19.41
N LYS A 181 -2.97 -6.39 19.56
CA LYS A 181 -2.30 -5.96 20.79
C LYS A 181 -2.17 -4.44 20.78
N VAL A 182 -2.69 -3.79 21.83
CA VAL A 182 -2.58 -2.34 22.04
C VAL A 182 -2.04 -2.08 23.43
N THR A 183 -1.07 -1.17 23.55
CA THR A 183 -0.46 -0.80 24.85
C THR A 183 -0.30 0.71 24.86
N GLN A 184 -0.84 1.39 25.86
CA GLN A 184 -0.59 2.82 26.08
C GLN A 184 0.84 3.01 26.55
N THR A 185 1.59 3.92 25.91
CA THR A 185 2.99 4.24 26.21
C THR A 185 3.16 5.61 26.85
N ALA A 186 2.23 6.53 26.56
CA ALA A 186 2.16 7.87 27.15
C ALA A 186 0.70 8.37 27.17
N PRO A 187 0.39 9.51 27.82
CA PRO A 187 -1.00 10.02 27.86
C PRO A 187 -1.66 10.16 26.50
N LYS A 188 -0.92 10.56 25.46
CA LYS A 188 -1.40 10.75 24.09
C LYS A 188 -0.79 9.74 23.09
N GLU A 189 -0.12 8.69 23.57
CA GLU A 189 0.62 7.76 22.72
C GLU A 189 0.29 6.31 23.06
N PHE A 190 0.20 5.50 22.02
CA PHE A 190 0.04 4.06 22.17
C PHE A 190 0.83 3.29 21.10
N LYS A 191 1.17 2.05 21.43
CA LYS A 191 1.74 1.06 20.55
C LYS A 191 0.65 0.09 20.12
N ILE A 192 0.60 -0.25 18.82
CA ILE A 192 -0.34 -1.22 18.26
C ILE A 192 0.39 -2.21 17.35
N VAL A 193 0.06 -3.50 17.48
CA VAL A 193 0.57 -4.57 16.63
C VAL A 193 -0.56 -5.13 15.79
N LEU A 194 -0.43 -5.05 14.48
CA LEU A 194 -1.44 -5.49 13.51
C LEU A 194 -0.89 -6.61 12.63
N THR A 195 -1.71 -7.61 12.35
CA THR A 195 -1.48 -8.61 11.31
C THR A 195 -2.21 -8.27 10.00
N GLN A 196 -3.24 -7.45 10.09
CA GLN A 196 -4.08 -6.96 9.00
C GLN A 196 -3.58 -5.60 8.48
N GLY A 197 -3.96 -5.22 7.25
CA GLY A 197 -3.56 -3.93 6.66
C GLY A 197 -4.66 -3.35 5.77
N LEU A 198 -5.79 -2.93 6.36
CA LEU A 198 -6.85 -2.22 5.64
C LEU A 198 -6.42 -0.79 5.29
N ASN A 199 -7.10 -0.19 4.31
CA ASN A 199 -6.82 1.18 3.91
C ASN A 199 -6.94 2.15 5.09
N ARG A 200 -5.81 2.83 5.42
CA ARG A 200 -5.70 3.79 6.54
C ARG A 200 -6.25 3.26 7.88
N GLN A 201 -6.09 1.95 8.12
CA GLN A 201 -6.74 1.23 9.22
C GLN A 201 -6.61 1.94 10.57
N ILE A 202 -5.41 2.22 11.04
CA ILE A 202 -5.17 2.83 12.36
C ILE A 202 -5.83 4.21 12.45
N ARG A 203 -5.70 5.06 11.41
CA ARG A 203 -6.32 6.39 11.39
C ARG A 203 -7.85 6.30 11.47
N ARG A 204 -8.47 5.38 10.73
CA ARG A 204 -9.92 5.14 10.78
C ARG A 204 -10.38 4.58 12.12
N MET A 205 -9.58 3.66 12.71
CA MET A 205 -9.88 3.13 14.06
C MET A 205 -9.85 4.24 15.13
N CYS A 206 -8.85 5.13 15.07
CA CYS A 206 -8.76 6.29 15.97
C CYS A 206 -9.94 7.24 15.75
N GLU A 207 -10.24 7.58 14.50
CA GLU A 207 -11.36 8.45 14.11
C GLU A 207 -12.70 7.92 14.63
N TYR A 208 -12.98 6.62 14.46
CA TYR A 208 -14.18 5.96 14.99
C TYR A 208 -14.28 6.09 16.52
N LEU A 209 -13.15 6.03 17.22
CA LEU A 209 -13.09 6.20 18.68
C LEU A 209 -13.04 7.69 19.12
N GLY A 210 -13.13 8.63 18.18
CA GLY A 210 -13.16 10.07 18.43
C GLY A 210 -11.79 10.70 18.67
N TYR A 211 -10.71 10.13 18.09
CA TYR A 211 -9.33 10.63 18.17
C TYR A 211 -8.77 10.92 16.79
N GLU A 212 -7.92 11.96 16.70
CA GLU A 212 -7.16 12.28 15.49
C GLU A 212 -5.70 11.83 15.64
N VAL A 213 -5.17 11.15 14.60
CA VAL A 213 -3.78 10.69 14.58
C VAL A 213 -2.86 11.82 14.15
N VAL A 214 -2.05 12.33 15.07
CA VAL A 214 -1.01 13.34 14.85
C VAL A 214 0.21 12.70 14.18
N THR A 215 0.81 11.68 14.80
CA THR A 215 1.94 10.94 14.23
C THR A 215 1.64 9.46 14.12
N LEU A 216 2.17 8.83 13.08
CA LEU A 216 2.05 7.39 12.85
C LEU A 216 3.38 6.85 12.33
N LYS A 217 4.07 6.08 13.14
CA LYS A 217 5.37 5.52 12.84
C LYS A 217 5.35 3.99 12.89
N ARG A 218 5.67 3.34 11.79
CA ARG A 218 5.86 1.88 11.79
C ARG A 218 7.27 1.53 12.26
N THR A 219 7.39 0.86 13.41
CA THR A 219 8.67 0.57 14.08
C THR A 219 9.19 -0.82 13.76
N ARG A 220 8.32 -1.77 13.42
CA ARG A 220 8.69 -3.17 13.12
C ARG A 220 7.82 -3.78 12.04
N ILE A 221 8.41 -4.63 11.23
CA ILE A 221 7.74 -5.56 10.31
C ILE A 221 8.35 -6.94 10.55
N MET A 222 7.52 -7.90 10.98
CA MET A 222 7.97 -9.25 11.35
C MET A 222 9.13 -9.18 12.38
N ASN A 223 10.30 -9.70 12.05
CA ASN A 223 11.51 -9.70 12.87
C ASN A 223 12.39 -8.45 12.70
N VAL A 224 12.13 -7.62 11.69
CA VAL A 224 12.98 -6.45 11.36
C VAL A 224 12.48 -5.19 12.04
N THR A 225 13.39 -4.43 12.68
CA THR A 225 13.11 -3.19 13.39
C THR A 225 13.86 -1.99 12.79
N LEU A 226 13.54 -0.78 13.28
CA LEU A 226 14.26 0.46 12.91
C LEU A 226 15.57 0.66 13.67
N LYS A 227 16.02 -0.30 14.51
CA LYS A 227 17.25 -0.14 15.30
C LYS A 227 18.43 0.20 14.38
N GLY A 228 19.13 1.29 14.71
CA GLY A 228 20.29 1.76 13.95
C GLY A 228 19.99 2.42 12.59
N LEU A 229 18.71 2.54 12.16
CA LEU A 229 18.33 3.10 10.87
C LEU A 229 17.69 4.48 11.05
N LYS A 230 18.43 5.56 10.73
CA LYS A 230 17.95 6.95 10.84
C LYS A 230 16.86 7.23 9.79
N VAL A 231 16.04 8.24 10.04
CA VAL A 231 14.98 8.67 9.11
C VAL A 231 15.61 9.08 7.77
N GLY A 232 15.01 8.63 6.66
CA GLY A 232 15.51 8.87 5.31
C GLY A 232 16.65 7.94 4.87
N GLN A 233 17.15 7.07 5.75
CA GLN A 233 18.19 6.10 5.41
C GLN A 233 17.61 4.72 5.09
N TRP A 234 18.36 3.97 4.30
CA TRP A 234 18.09 2.58 4.00
C TRP A 234 19.32 1.70 4.21
N ARG A 235 19.10 0.41 4.41
CA ARG A 235 20.11 -0.64 4.44
C ARG A 235 19.60 -1.91 3.78
N HIS A 236 20.47 -2.78 3.36
CA HIS A 236 20.08 -4.14 3.02
C HIS A 236 19.58 -4.89 4.25
N LEU A 237 18.63 -5.80 4.05
CA LEU A 237 18.30 -6.81 5.06
C LEU A 237 19.48 -7.75 5.21
N SER A 238 19.80 -8.16 6.46
CA SER A 238 20.86 -9.14 6.71
C SER A 238 20.39 -10.55 6.30
N ASP A 239 21.35 -11.46 6.10
CA ASP A 239 21.04 -12.86 5.78
C ASP A 239 20.21 -13.52 6.87
N THR A 240 20.48 -13.17 8.14
CA THR A 240 19.70 -13.67 9.31
C THR A 240 18.26 -13.13 9.30
N GLU A 241 18.05 -11.83 8.99
CA GLU A 241 16.73 -11.26 8.85
C GLU A 241 15.95 -11.91 7.70
N MET A 242 16.63 -12.14 6.55
CA MET A 242 16.03 -12.78 5.39
C MET A 242 15.72 -14.26 5.63
N ALA A 243 16.57 -14.99 6.33
CA ALA A 243 16.31 -16.39 6.69
C ALA A 243 15.02 -16.49 7.53
N GLN A 244 14.87 -15.68 8.58
CA GLN A 244 13.67 -15.65 9.42
C GLN A 244 12.40 -15.22 8.64
N ILE A 245 12.53 -14.26 7.72
CA ILE A 245 11.42 -13.88 6.83
C ILE A 245 11.03 -15.09 5.95
N ASN A 246 12.02 -15.75 5.31
CA ASN A 246 11.78 -16.88 4.44
C ASN A 246 11.11 -18.04 5.19
N ASP A 247 11.55 -18.35 6.40
CA ASP A 247 10.91 -19.37 7.25
C ASP A 247 9.45 -19.00 7.53
N SER A 248 9.19 -17.76 7.91
CA SER A 248 7.82 -17.29 8.19
C SER A 248 6.90 -17.30 6.96
N ILE A 249 7.45 -17.15 5.73
CA ILE A 249 6.68 -17.17 4.50
C ILE A 249 6.65 -18.55 3.80
N SER A 250 7.48 -19.51 4.23
CA SER A 250 7.50 -20.87 3.66
C SER A 250 6.19 -21.60 3.91
N ASP A 251 5.60 -21.41 5.09
CA ASP A 251 4.29 -21.97 5.46
C ASP A 251 3.12 -21.28 4.74
N SER A 252 3.37 -20.11 4.15
CA SER A 252 2.35 -19.31 3.45
C SER A 252 1.89 -19.93 2.12
N GLY A 253 2.64 -20.87 1.55
CA GLY A 253 2.27 -21.60 0.32
C GLY A 253 1.13 -22.60 0.55
N LYS A 254 0.99 -23.15 1.75
CA LYS A 254 -0.05 -24.14 2.11
C LYS A 254 -1.41 -23.50 2.39
N THR A 255 -1.46 -22.18 2.62
CA THR A 255 -2.69 -21.45 2.98
C THR A 255 -3.50 -20.93 1.78
N GLN A 256 -3.08 -21.19 0.55
CA GLN A 256 -3.85 -20.76 -0.63
C GLN A 256 -5.17 -21.56 -0.76
N GLU A 257 -5.18 -22.81 -0.36
CA GLU A 257 -6.38 -23.65 -0.29
C GLU A 257 -7.33 -23.18 0.83
N HIS A 258 -6.81 -22.87 2.02
CA HIS A 258 -7.62 -22.34 3.13
C HIS A 258 -8.24 -20.94 2.88
N SER A 259 -7.64 -20.12 2.02
CA SER A 259 -8.23 -18.80 1.69
C SER A 259 -9.44 -18.92 0.76
N LEU A 260 -9.50 -19.95 -0.07
CA LEU A 260 -10.66 -20.26 -0.90
C LEU A 260 -11.78 -20.88 -0.07
N ASP A 261 -11.44 -21.70 0.92
CA ASP A 261 -12.41 -22.31 1.83
C ASP A 261 -12.97 -21.31 2.83
N ALA A 262 -12.16 -20.37 3.34
CA ALA A 262 -12.65 -19.29 4.21
C ALA A 262 -13.61 -18.34 3.48
N ASN A 263 -13.39 -18.05 2.18
CA ASN A 263 -14.32 -17.28 1.37
C ASN A 263 -15.62 -18.07 1.10
N LYS A 264 -15.52 -19.37 0.80
CA LYS A 264 -16.71 -20.23 0.64
C LYS A 264 -17.52 -20.39 1.94
N GLN A 265 -16.83 -20.48 3.09
CA GLN A 265 -17.51 -20.53 4.40
C GLN A 265 -18.16 -19.19 4.77
N SER A 266 -17.58 -18.04 4.40
CA SER A 266 -18.22 -16.72 4.61
C SER A 266 -19.45 -16.53 3.71
N GLU A 267 -19.41 -17.00 2.47
CA GLU A 267 -20.57 -16.99 1.57
C GLU A 267 -21.69 -17.95 2.05
N ASN A 268 -21.35 -19.14 2.52
CA ASN A 268 -22.31 -20.08 3.07
C ASN A 268 -22.94 -19.60 4.40
N ASN A 269 -22.18 -18.90 5.24
CA ASN A 269 -22.72 -18.29 6.46
C ASN A 269 -23.59 -17.06 6.19
N MET A 270 -23.42 -16.34 5.06
CA MET A 270 -24.34 -15.29 4.63
C MET A 270 -25.67 -15.86 4.09
N LEU A 271 -25.64 -17.05 3.49
CA LEU A 271 -26.83 -17.73 2.97
C LEU A 271 -27.64 -18.42 4.07
N SER A 272 -27.04 -18.68 5.24
CA SER A 272 -27.70 -19.33 6.39
C SER A 272 -28.16 -18.38 7.49
N ALA A 273 -28.09 -17.06 7.32
CA ALA A 273 -28.65 -16.10 8.27
C ALA A 273 -30.17 -16.22 8.31
N PRO A 274 -30.79 -16.40 9.48
CA PRO A 274 -32.24 -16.54 9.57
C PRO A 274 -32.92 -15.25 9.11
N LYS A 275 -33.82 -15.37 8.12
CA LYS A 275 -34.69 -14.28 7.67
C LYS A 275 -35.41 -13.70 8.89
N LYS A 276 -35.32 -12.40 9.10
CA LYS A 276 -36.11 -11.66 10.07
C LYS A 276 -37.58 -12.02 9.84
N ARG A 277 -38.22 -12.62 10.86
CA ARG A 277 -39.66 -12.81 10.86
C ARG A 277 -40.30 -11.44 10.93
N ASP A 278 -41.10 -11.12 9.93
CA ASP A 278 -41.97 -9.97 9.93
C ASP A 278 -42.99 -10.15 11.08
N PHE A 279 -42.87 -9.27 12.05
CA PHE A 279 -43.84 -9.18 13.14
C PHE A 279 -45.06 -8.43 12.59
N GLN A 280 -46.03 -9.18 12.05
CA GLN A 280 -47.36 -8.66 11.75
C GLN A 280 -48.06 -8.42 13.08
N GLY A 281 -48.34 -7.15 13.37
CA GLY A 281 -49.05 -6.72 14.53
C GLY A 281 -50.50 -7.24 14.53
N GLU A 282 -50.82 -8.08 15.51
CA GLU A 282 -52.20 -8.39 15.86
C GLU A 282 -52.81 -7.23 16.64
N ASN A 283 -53.99 -6.77 16.16
CA ASN A 283 -54.87 -5.84 16.79
C ASN A 283 -55.45 -6.44 18.08
N PRO A 284 -55.45 -5.76 19.24
CA PRO A 284 -56.26 -6.18 20.36
C PRO A 284 -57.71 -5.67 20.22
N ARG A 285 -58.60 -6.62 20.37
CA ARG A 285 -60.06 -6.54 20.33
C ARG A 285 -60.60 -5.55 21.35
N ARG A 286 -61.65 -4.84 20.91
CA ARG A 286 -62.64 -4.11 21.70
C ARG A 286 -63.11 -4.91 22.92
N PHE A 287 -63.09 -4.30 24.09
CA PHE A 287 -64.02 -4.63 25.20
C PHE A 287 -64.87 -3.38 25.48
N ASN A 288 -66.16 -3.65 25.51
CA ASN A 288 -67.23 -2.71 25.69
C ASN A 288 -67.71 -2.75 27.14
N LYS A 289 -68.21 -1.62 27.60
CA LYS A 289 -69.20 -1.43 28.66
C LYS A 289 -68.79 -1.16 30.09
N GLY A 290 -69.30 -0.03 30.53
CA GLY A 290 -69.66 0.28 31.93
C GLY A 290 -69.74 1.77 32.20
N GLU A 291 -70.90 2.36 32.00
CA GLU A 291 -71.57 3.50 32.59
C GLU A 291 -70.94 4.01 33.91
N GLN A 292 -70.73 5.33 34.16
CA GLN A 292 -71.71 6.28 34.70
C GLN A 292 -71.07 7.62 35.09
N SER A 293 -71.73 8.68 34.67
CA SER A 293 -72.09 9.90 35.37
C SER A 293 -71.06 10.82 36.02
N GLY A 294 -71.21 12.13 35.66
CA GLY A 294 -70.91 13.24 36.54
C GLY A 294 -70.35 14.45 35.85
N GLU A 295 -71.19 15.21 35.24
CA GLU A 295 -71.53 16.64 35.37
C GLU A 295 -70.39 17.70 35.47
N ARG A 296 -70.58 18.68 34.56
CA ARG A 296 -70.40 20.17 34.74
C ARG A 296 -68.95 20.66 34.87
N SER A 297 -68.60 21.72 34.23
CA SER A 297 -69.25 22.91 33.63
C SER A 297 -68.19 23.81 33.04
N THR A 298 -68.58 24.44 31.97
CA THR A 298 -68.48 25.85 31.61
C THR A 298 -67.11 26.47 31.30
N GLU A 299 -67.10 26.85 30.12
CA GLU A 299 -67.16 28.22 29.53
C GLU A 299 -65.83 28.86 29.22
N ARG A 300 -65.80 29.18 28.03
CA ARG A 300 -65.74 30.44 27.26
C ARG A 300 -64.41 30.92 26.82
N ASN A 301 -64.45 31.10 25.57
CA ASN A 301 -64.33 32.27 24.71
C ASN A 301 -62.87 32.60 24.34
N SER A 302 -62.60 32.87 23.18
CA SER A 302 -63.07 33.52 21.98
C SER A 302 -61.85 34.05 21.22
N SER A 303 -61.80 33.69 19.99
CA SER A 303 -61.83 34.53 18.81
C SER A 303 -60.79 35.62 18.63
N ARG A 304 -60.29 35.61 17.48
CA ARG A 304 -60.13 36.60 16.38
C ARG A 304 -58.76 36.54 15.77
N ASN A 305 -58.69 36.09 14.55
CA ASN A 305 -58.78 36.88 13.27
C ASN A 305 -57.84 38.08 13.23
N SER A 306 -56.94 38.06 12.31
CA SER A 306 -57.08 38.67 10.98
C SER A 306 -55.70 38.87 10.32
N ASP A 307 -55.59 38.39 9.10
CA ASP A 307 -55.17 39.10 7.87
C ASP A 307 -54.14 40.21 7.93
N ARG A 308 -53.14 40.08 7.12
CA ARG A 308 -52.85 40.91 5.93
C ARG A 308 -51.36 40.77 5.52
N SER A 309 -51.14 40.17 4.39
CA SER A 309 -50.79 40.77 3.09
C SER A 309 -49.45 41.49 2.95
N ASN A 310 -48.70 40.95 2.03
CA ASN A 310 -47.86 41.59 1.01
C ASN A 310 -46.98 42.81 1.35
N ALA A 311 -45.69 42.69 1.06
CA ALA A 311 -45.05 43.57 0.08
C ALA A 311 -43.62 43.15 -0.23
N ASN A 312 -43.32 43.16 -1.51
CA ASN A 312 -42.08 43.13 -2.23
C ASN A 312 -40.95 43.99 -1.61
N GLY A 313 -39.72 43.49 -1.78
CA GLY A 313 -38.52 44.28 -1.55
C GLY A 313 -37.29 43.62 -2.11
N GLU A 314 -37.08 43.72 -3.42
CA GLU A 314 -35.79 43.51 -4.06
C GLU A 314 -34.75 44.44 -3.43
N ARG A 315 -33.64 43.87 -2.98
CA ARG A 315 -32.37 44.58 -2.82
C ARG A 315 -31.24 43.80 -3.44
N LYS A 316 -30.86 44.24 -4.63
CA LYS A 316 -29.57 44.03 -5.26
C LYS A 316 -28.47 44.49 -4.32
N ASN A 317 -27.48 43.64 -4.04
CA ASN A 317 -26.19 44.06 -3.52
C ASN A 317 -25.11 43.59 -4.47
N GLU A 318 -24.74 44.50 -5.34
CA GLU A 318 -23.47 44.50 -6.06
C GLU A 318 -22.34 44.64 -5.03
N ARG A 319 -21.43 43.69 -5.01
CA ARG A 319 -20.10 43.86 -4.43
C ARG A 319 -19.06 43.54 -5.47
N SER A 320 -18.48 44.63 -5.89
CA SER A 320 -17.30 44.89 -6.69
C SER A 320 -16.18 43.84 -6.52
N LYS A 321 -15.76 43.32 -7.67
CA LYS A 321 -14.50 42.58 -7.87
C LYS A 321 -13.35 43.60 -7.81
N ALA A 322 -12.39 43.37 -6.90
CA ALA A 322 -11.06 43.98 -6.98
C ALA A 322 -10.09 42.99 -7.60
N PRO A 323 -9.21 43.41 -8.53
CA PRO A 323 -8.29 42.50 -9.22
C PRO A 323 -7.03 42.22 -8.38
N TYR A 324 -6.69 40.97 -8.23
CA TYR A 324 -5.47 40.48 -7.62
C TYR A 324 -4.27 40.74 -8.54
N GLN A 325 -3.43 41.70 -8.17
CA GLN A 325 -2.18 42.00 -8.86
C GLN A 325 -1.13 40.93 -8.54
N LYS A 326 -0.66 40.26 -9.60
CA LYS A 326 0.55 39.42 -9.60
C LYS A 326 1.78 40.32 -9.39
N ARG A 327 2.45 40.21 -8.26
CA ARG A 327 3.83 40.67 -8.10
C ARG A 327 4.79 39.64 -8.68
N SER A 328 5.37 39.94 -9.81
CA SER A 328 6.52 39.26 -10.38
C SER A 328 7.77 39.80 -9.69
N THR A 329 8.44 38.96 -8.91
CA THR A 329 9.83 39.20 -8.46
C THR A 329 10.77 38.43 -9.36
N THR A 330 11.30 39.11 -10.34
CA THR A 330 12.46 38.71 -11.13
C THR A 330 13.71 38.78 -10.28
N TYR A 331 14.31 37.65 -9.99
CA TYR A 331 15.66 37.55 -9.42
C TYR A 331 16.66 37.35 -10.56
N VAL A 332 17.36 38.43 -10.91
CA VAL A 332 18.50 38.39 -11.83
C VAL A 332 19.75 38.14 -10.98
N GLY A 333 20.26 36.93 -11.02
CA GLY A 333 21.55 36.55 -10.46
C GLY A 333 22.56 36.33 -11.60
N LYS A 334 23.53 37.19 -11.73
CA LYS A 334 24.67 37.07 -12.67
C LYS A 334 25.56 35.86 -12.31
N PRO A 335 26.06 35.10 -13.26
CA PRO A 335 27.05 34.05 -13.00
C PRO A 335 28.45 34.68 -12.76
N LYS A 336 29.07 34.29 -11.66
CA LYS A 336 30.49 34.55 -11.41
C LYS A 336 31.34 33.59 -12.22
N SER A 337 32.22 34.16 -13.07
CA SER A 337 33.27 33.50 -13.78
C SER A 337 34.31 32.88 -12.82
N ILE A 338 34.57 31.59 -12.98
CA ILE A 338 35.67 30.90 -12.30
C ILE A 338 36.89 31.02 -13.22
N LYS A 339 37.94 31.66 -12.70
CA LYS A 339 39.25 31.78 -13.34
C LYS A 339 39.95 30.42 -13.37
N GLU A 340 40.41 30.04 -14.55
CA GLU A 340 41.39 28.97 -14.74
C GLU A 340 42.71 29.35 -14.09
N ASN A 341 43.24 28.50 -13.22
CA ASN A 341 44.64 28.52 -12.82
C ASN A 341 45.36 27.35 -13.50
N LYS A 342 46.18 27.70 -14.46
CA LYS A 342 47.24 26.87 -15.05
C LYS A 342 48.44 26.85 -14.10
N SER A 343 49.14 25.73 -14.12
CA SER A 343 50.55 25.41 -13.75
C SER A 343 50.56 24.40 -12.58
N SER A 344 51.34 23.38 -12.59
CA SER A 344 52.62 23.10 -13.21
C SER A 344 52.87 21.58 -13.22
N GLN A 345 53.50 21.15 -14.31
CA GLN A 345 54.09 19.82 -14.47
C GLN A 345 55.22 19.61 -13.45
N SER A 346 55.28 18.43 -12.83
CA SER A 346 56.54 17.86 -12.36
C SER A 346 56.61 16.38 -12.69
N LYS A 347 57.75 16.02 -13.28
CA LYS A 347 58.14 14.72 -13.83
C LYS A 347 58.37 13.65 -12.75
N PRO A 348 58.35 12.37 -13.12
CA PRO A 348 58.52 11.26 -12.20
C PRO A 348 59.99 10.98 -11.87
N SER A 349 60.31 10.65 -10.65
CA SER A 349 61.60 10.09 -10.24
C SER A 349 61.50 8.57 -10.05
N SER A 350 62.42 7.92 -10.65
CA SER A 350 62.77 6.52 -10.73
C SER A 350 63.07 5.82 -9.42
N GLY A 351 62.62 4.59 -9.32
CA GLY A 351 63.45 3.46 -8.90
C GLY A 351 63.75 3.25 -7.43
N ARG A 352 63.25 2.11 -6.89
CA ARG A 352 64.11 1.14 -6.20
C ARG A 352 63.38 -0.17 -5.97
N THR A 353 63.78 -1.16 -6.74
CA THR A 353 63.68 -2.59 -6.46
C THR A 353 64.41 -2.94 -5.16
N LEU A 354 63.78 -3.73 -4.31
CA LEU A 354 64.50 -4.55 -3.32
C LEU A 354 63.90 -5.95 -3.29
N SER A 355 64.80 -6.89 -3.57
CA SER A 355 64.67 -8.32 -3.69
C SER A 355 64.37 -9.02 -2.36
N LEU A 356 63.71 -10.15 -2.52
CA LEU A 356 63.63 -11.30 -1.66
C LEU A 356 64.87 -11.63 -0.81
N LYS A 357 64.65 -12.09 0.42
CA LYS A 357 65.32 -13.31 0.94
C LYS A 357 64.53 -13.88 2.13
N LYS A 358 64.25 -15.18 1.97
CA LYS A 358 63.99 -16.30 2.93
C LYS A 358 62.78 -16.23 3.79
#